data_be8d5c35a2a125a12a541a6d21504dfa
#
_entry.id   be8d5c35a2a125a12a541a6d21504dfa
#
_cell.length_a   1.000
_cell.length_b   1.000
_cell.length_c   1.000
_cell.angle_alpha   90.00
_cell.angle_beta   90.00
_cell.angle_gamma   90.00
#
_symmetry.space_group_name_H-M   'P 1'
#
loop_
_entity.id
_entity.type
_entity.pdbx_description
1 polymer ?
#
loop_
_entity_poly.entity_id
_entity_poly.type
_entity_poly.pdbx_seq_one_letter_code
_entity_poly.pdbx_strand_id
1 'polypeptide(L)'
;MTFRVTKGDFEALQARLKEGRSPAATKPRPARLAPPLGPPSMPEPPDLSTAIGGLPGAGRSWTLLMPYGDLLTSNQRLHHMAEHRLRKRLRQEAALTVRGQRLPSLERAAVYYVLHPRPIKRKRDPGNWSPTAKAYVDGLVDAGLLPDDNSAHLLGPYPEMGAPVTTGGARLSLVVVELAPVPS
;
A
#
# COMPACT_ATOMS: atom_id res chain seq x y z
N MET A 1 -9.72 35.53 48.02
CA MET A 1 -8.38 35.06 48.44
C MET A 1 -7.56 34.74 47.19
N THR A 2 -6.57 35.55 46.87
CA THR A 2 -5.76 35.38 45.65
C THR A 2 -4.50 34.60 46.03
N PHE A 3 -4.37 33.39 45.57
CA PHE A 3 -3.16 32.59 45.75
C PHE A 3 -2.04 33.15 44.86
N ARG A 4 -1.01 33.71 45.48
CA ARG A 4 0.22 34.10 44.78
C ARG A 4 1.18 32.91 44.82
N VAL A 5 1.42 32.32 43.69
CA VAL A 5 2.49 31.31 43.49
C VAL A 5 3.83 32.06 43.53
N THR A 6 4.73 31.67 44.43
CA THR A 6 6.06 32.30 44.53
C THR A 6 7.04 31.64 43.58
N LYS A 7 8.15 32.33 43.26
CA LYS A 7 9.22 31.79 42.40
C LYS A 7 9.79 30.47 42.95
N GLY A 8 9.84 30.34 44.30
CA GLY A 8 10.29 29.11 44.97
C GLY A 8 9.36 27.93 44.75
N ASP A 9 8.02 28.16 44.70
CA ASP A 9 7.05 27.09 44.42
C ASP A 9 7.19 26.55 42.99
N PHE A 10 7.54 27.41 42.04
CA PHE A 10 7.74 27.04 40.65
C PHE A 10 9.05 26.24 40.47
N GLU A 11 10.13 26.63 41.15
CA GLU A 11 11.40 25.90 41.14
C GLU A 11 11.28 24.52 41.79
N ALA A 12 10.55 24.43 42.91
CA ALA A 12 10.26 23.14 43.55
C ALA A 12 9.41 22.20 42.69
N LEU A 13 8.45 22.75 41.95
CA LEU A 13 7.63 21.99 41.00
C LEU A 13 8.48 21.47 39.81
N GLN A 14 9.39 22.31 39.30
CA GLN A 14 10.29 21.91 38.24
C GLN A 14 11.29 20.81 38.67
N ALA A 15 11.80 20.88 39.92
CA ALA A 15 12.66 19.86 40.48
C ALA A 15 11.92 18.48 40.58
N ARG A 16 10.69 18.49 41.12
CA ARG A 16 9.85 17.28 41.19
C ARG A 16 9.52 16.69 39.81
N LEU A 17 9.30 17.53 38.81
CA LEU A 17 9.06 17.09 37.44
C LEU A 17 10.34 16.47 36.78
N LYS A 18 11.53 16.90 37.19
CA LYS A 18 12.80 16.32 36.76
C LYS A 18 13.12 15.00 37.46
N GLU A 19 12.82 14.89 38.76
CA GLU A 19 13.04 13.66 39.52
C GLU A 19 12.06 12.53 39.17
N GLY A 20 10.83 12.88 38.76
CA GLY A 20 9.81 11.90 38.33
C GLY A 20 10.00 11.32 36.92
N ARG A 21 10.93 11.84 36.15
CA ARG A 21 11.32 11.25 34.84
C ARG A 21 12.49 10.29 35.02
N SER A 22 12.25 9.12 35.59
CA SER A 22 13.06 7.96 35.20
C SER A 22 12.99 7.84 33.67
N PRO A 23 14.13 7.76 32.96
CA PRO A 23 14.10 7.48 31.53
C PRO A 23 13.34 6.17 31.38
N ALA A 24 12.13 6.25 30.83
CA ALA A 24 11.36 5.07 30.50
C ALA A 24 12.30 4.17 29.69
N ALA A 25 12.64 3.02 30.28
CA ALA A 25 13.49 2.05 29.62
C ALA A 25 12.84 1.79 28.26
N THR A 26 13.42 2.35 27.22
CA THR A 26 12.97 2.17 25.84
C THR A 26 13.09 0.68 25.62
N LYS A 27 11.94 -0.04 25.68
CA LYS A 27 11.92 -1.46 25.35
C LYS A 27 12.68 -1.60 24.04
N PRO A 28 13.74 -2.41 23.97
CA PRO A 28 14.50 -2.55 22.75
C PRO A 28 13.51 -2.91 21.66
N ARG A 29 13.41 -2.05 20.64
CA ARG A 29 12.57 -2.28 19.47
C ARG A 29 13.03 -3.65 18.93
N PRO A 30 12.13 -4.65 18.82
CA PRO A 30 12.56 -5.97 18.36
C PRO A 30 13.33 -5.76 17.07
N ALA A 31 14.57 -6.28 17.03
CA ALA A 31 15.44 -6.16 15.89
C ALA A 31 14.62 -6.52 14.65
N ARG A 32 14.54 -5.59 13.71
CA ARG A 32 13.86 -5.80 12.44
C ARG A 32 14.61 -6.96 11.82
N LEU A 33 14.05 -8.17 11.91
CA LEU A 33 14.63 -9.35 11.29
C LEU A 33 15.02 -8.94 9.88
N ALA A 34 16.31 -8.98 9.59
CA ALA A 34 16.82 -8.70 8.26
C ALA A 34 16.00 -9.56 7.27
N PRO A 35 15.54 -9.00 6.16
CA PRO A 35 14.84 -9.81 5.17
C PRO A 35 15.78 -10.96 4.79
N PRO A 36 15.27 -12.19 4.62
CA PRO A 36 16.08 -13.31 4.21
C PRO A 36 16.87 -12.93 2.96
N LEU A 37 18.18 -13.23 2.98
CA LEU A 37 19.11 -13.00 1.88
C LEU A 37 18.71 -13.95 0.72
N GLY A 38 17.95 -13.46 -0.22
CA GLY A 38 17.55 -14.20 -1.41
C GLY A 38 16.76 -13.32 -2.36
N PRO A 39 16.67 -13.65 -3.63
CA PRO A 39 15.81 -12.92 -4.55
C PRO A 39 14.37 -12.95 -4.04
N PRO A 40 13.60 -11.85 -4.24
CA PRO A 40 12.21 -11.82 -3.85
C PRO A 40 11.47 -12.99 -4.54
N SER A 41 10.70 -13.77 -3.78
CA SER A 41 9.89 -14.81 -4.39
C SER A 41 8.84 -14.21 -5.31
N MET A 42 8.59 -14.88 -6.43
CA MET A 42 7.46 -14.56 -7.31
C MET A 42 6.22 -15.22 -6.70
N PRO A 43 5.23 -14.44 -6.25
CA PRO A 43 3.98 -15.02 -5.77
C PRO A 43 3.20 -15.64 -6.91
N GLU A 44 2.52 -16.73 -6.63
CA GLU A 44 1.58 -17.33 -7.58
C GLU A 44 0.41 -16.35 -7.81
N PRO A 45 -0.01 -16.14 -9.07
CA PRO A 45 -1.18 -15.34 -9.37
C PRO A 45 -2.42 -15.90 -8.65
N PRO A 46 -3.28 -15.06 -8.05
CA PRO A 46 -4.51 -15.53 -7.45
C PRO A 46 -5.49 -16.00 -8.51
N ASP A 47 -6.28 -17.00 -8.19
CA ASP A 47 -7.44 -17.36 -9.00
C ASP A 47 -8.58 -16.37 -8.73
N LEU A 48 -8.78 -15.43 -9.64
CA LEU A 48 -9.88 -14.47 -9.62
C LEU A 48 -11.00 -14.81 -10.63
N SER A 49 -11.01 -16.03 -11.19
CA SER A 49 -11.98 -16.43 -12.22
C SER A 49 -13.42 -16.17 -11.82
N THR A 50 -13.79 -16.48 -10.57
CA THR A 50 -15.14 -16.22 -10.03
C THR A 50 -15.45 -14.72 -9.95
N ALA A 51 -14.51 -13.92 -9.44
CA ALA A 51 -14.69 -12.47 -9.31
C ALA A 51 -14.79 -11.79 -10.69
N ILE A 52 -13.94 -12.21 -11.62
CA ILE A 52 -13.92 -11.71 -13.00
C ILE A 52 -15.18 -12.15 -13.75
N GLY A 53 -15.62 -13.41 -13.60
CA GLY A 53 -16.81 -13.93 -14.23
C GLY A 53 -18.12 -13.23 -13.84
N GLY A 54 -18.14 -12.58 -12.66
CA GLY A 54 -19.25 -11.74 -12.21
C GLY A 54 -19.25 -10.31 -12.78
N LEU A 55 -18.21 -9.90 -13.49
CA LEU A 55 -18.13 -8.54 -14.05
C LEU A 55 -18.82 -8.46 -15.40
N PRO A 56 -19.80 -7.54 -15.58
CA PRO A 56 -20.46 -7.36 -16.86
C PRO A 56 -19.47 -6.89 -17.94
N GLY A 57 -19.42 -7.61 -19.07
CA GLY A 57 -18.58 -7.23 -20.19
C GLY A 57 -17.09 -7.44 -19.95
N ALA A 58 -16.72 -8.35 -19.03
CA ALA A 58 -15.31 -8.71 -18.80
C ALA A 58 -14.69 -9.32 -20.06
N GLY A 59 -13.53 -8.78 -20.45
CA GLY A 59 -12.73 -9.25 -21.58
C GLY A 59 -11.39 -9.84 -21.14
N ARG A 60 -10.30 -9.34 -21.73
CA ARG A 60 -8.93 -9.78 -21.42
C ARG A 60 -8.53 -9.36 -20.02
N SER A 61 -7.65 -10.12 -19.40
CA SER A 61 -7.07 -9.78 -18.11
C SER A 61 -5.53 -9.89 -18.12
N TRP A 62 -4.88 -9.06 -17.30
CA TRP A 62 -3.42 -9.04 -17.16
C TRP A 62 -3.06 -8.98 -15.68
N THR A 63 -2.08 -9.76 -15.28
CA THR A 63 -1.48 -9.69 -13.95
C THR A 63 -0.18 -8.91 -14.01
N LEU A 64 -0.11 -7.81 -13.27
CA LEU A 64 1.04 -6.94 -13.16
C LEU A 64 1.73 -7.19 -11.82
N LEU A 65 2.90 -7.81 -11.83
CA LEU A 65 3.71 -7.98 -10.65
C LEU A 65 4.50 -6.69 -10.38
N MET A 66 4.14 -5.99 -9.31
CA MET A 66 4.83 -4.75 -8.96
C MET A 66 6.23 -5.02 -8.44
N PRO A 67 7.20 -4.11 -8.65
CA PRO A 67 8.55 -4.23 -8.13
C PRO A 67 8.57 -4.42 -6.61
N TYR A 68 9.61 -5.10 -6.11
CA TYR A 68 9.82 -5.27 -4.68
C TYR A 68 10.27 -3.94 -4.05
N GLY A 69 9.63 -3.53 -2.97
CA GLY A 69 9.98 -2.30 -2.27
C GLY A 69 9.08 -2.00 -1.07
N ASP A 70 9.29 -0.84 -0.48
CA ASP A 70 8.43 -0.36 0.59
C ASP A 70 7.05 0.00 0.05
N LEU A 71 6.02 -0.39 0.78
CA LEU A 71 4.62 -0.14 0.45
C LEU A 71 4.02 0.86 1.44
N LEU A 72 3.01 1.60 1.01
CA LEU A 72 2.18 2.45 1.86
C LEU A 72 1.05 1.62 2.47
N THR A 73 0.78 1.86 3.75
CA THR A 73 -0.39 1.29 4.43
C THR A 73 -1.14 2.38 5.19
N SER A 74 -2.46 2.23 5.35
CA SER A 74 -3.30 3.16 6.12
C SER A 74 -2.89 3.28 7.59
N ASN A 75 -2.18 2.27 8.12
CA ASN A 75 -1.73 2.22 9.50
C ASN A 75 -0.33 2.82 9.73
N GLN A 76 0.37 3.23 8.67
CA GLN A 76 1.68 3.90 8.79
C GLN A 76 1.49 5.38 9.09
N ARG A 77 2.38 5.89 9.93
CA ARG A 77 2.52 7.33 10.16
C ARG A 77 3.89 7.75 9.67
N LEU A 78 3.96 8.16 8.43
CA LEU A 78 5.17 8.71 7.82
C LEU A 78 5.14 10.24 7.90
N HIS A 79 6.33 10.84 7.90
CA HIS A 79 6.43 12.27 7.66
C HIS A 79 5.93 12.58 6.24
N HIS A 80 5.15 13.65 6.05
CA HIS A 80 4.48 13.96 4.77
C HIS A 80 5.42 13.93 3.55
N MET A 81 6.67 14.43 3.69
CA MET A 81 7.66 14.38 2.61
C MET A 81 8.12 12.95 2.27
N ALA A 82 8.21 12.07 3.28
CA ALA A 82 8.56 10.67 3.05
C ALA A 82 7.42 9.92 2.38
N GLU A 83 6.18 10.17 2.81
CA GLU A 83 4.99 9.63 2.19
C GLU A 83 4.85 10.07 0.74
N HIS A 84 5.02 11.37 0.47
CA HIS A 84 4.97 11.90 -0.90
C HIS A 84 6.01 11.26 -1.82
N ARG A 85 7.28 11.13 -1.36
CA ARG A 85 8.32 10.45 -2.14
C ARG A 85 7.99 8.99 -2.43
N LEU A 86 7.47 8.28 -1.43
CA LEU A 86 7.09 6.89 -1.57
C LEU A 86 5.92 6.73 -2.55
N ARG A 87 4.89 7.56 -2.42
CA ARG A 87 3.73 7.60 -3.35
C ARG A 87 4.17 7.86 -4.78
N LYS A 88 5.04 8.85 -5.00
CA LYS A 88 5.60 9.16 -6.33
C LYS A 88 6.36 7.97 -6.91
N ARG A 89 7.18 7.28 -6.10
CA ARG A 89 7.92 6.08 -6.53
C ARG A 89 6.97 4.97 -6.96
N LEU A 90 5.97 4.63 -6.13
CA LEU A 90 4.99 3.58 -6.43
C LEU A 90 4.24 3.88 -7.74
N ARG A 91 3.81 5.13 -7.94
CA ARG A 91 3.17 5.59 -9.17
C ARG A 91 4.08 5.39 -10.40
N GLN A 92 5.35 5.75 -10.30
CA GLN A 92 6.33 5.55 -11.36
C GLN A 92 6.61 4.05 -11.64
N GLU A 93 6.72 3.23 -10.61
CA GLU A 93 6.90 1.77 -10.72
C GLU A 93 5.75 1.13 -11.51
N ALA A 94 4.50 1.50 -11.22
CA ALA A 94 3.34 1.01 -11.96
C ALA A 94 3.38 1.46 -13.43
N ALA A 95 3.65 2.73 -13.68
CA ALA A 95 3.73 3.24 -15.05
C ALA A 95 4.82 2.52 -15.88
N LEU A 96 5.98 2.28 -15.29
CA LEU A 96 7.06 1.54 -15.96
C LEU A 96 6.70 0.07 -16.21
N THR A 97 6.01 -0.58 -15.26
CA THR A 97 5.56 -1.96 -15.41
C THR A 97 4.58 -2.11 -16.58
N VAL A 98 3.59 -1.22 -16.68
CA VAL A 98 2.62 -1.21 -17.79
C VAL A 98 3.33 -1.03 -19.14
N ARG A 99 4.21 -0.02 -19.24
CA ARG A 99 4.95 0.26 -20.47
C ARG A 99 5.87 -0.90 -20.85
N GLY A 100 6.53 -1.52 -19.87
CA GLY A 100 7.40 -2.68 -20.08
C GLY A 100 6.65 -3.90 -20.64
N GLN A 101 5.41 -4.12 -20.22
CA GLN A 101 4.56 -5.19 -20.71
C GLN A 101 3.79 -4.84 -21.99
N ARG A 102 3.88 -3.60 -22.47
CA ARG A 102 3.23 -3.12 -23.70
C ARG A 102 1.73 -3.38 -23.72
N LEU A 103 1.04 -3.13 -22.59
CA LEU A 103 -0.40 -3.29 -22.54
C LEU A 103 -1.10 -2.28 -23.47
N PRO A 104 -2.22 -2.69 -24.09
CA PRO A 104 -3.01 -1.77 -24.89
C PRO A 104 -3.71 -0.73 -24.01
N SER A 105 -4.02 0.44 -24.55
CA SER A 105 -4.91 1.38 -23.90
C SER A 105 -6.31 0.79 -23.80
N LEU A 106 -6.95 0.94 -22.64
CA LEU A 106 -8.28 0.44 -22.34
C LEU A 106 -9.20 1.63 -22.08
N GLU A 107 -10.41 1.57 -22.61
CA GLU A 107 -11.41 2.59 -22.33
C GLU A 107 -11.96 2.46 -20.91
N ARG A 108 -12.09 1.21 -20.44
CA ARG A 108 -12.61 0.88 -19.12
C ARG A 108 -11.99 -0.41 -18.59
N ALA A 109 -11.71 -0.44 -17.29
CA ALA A 109 -11.21 -1.64 -16.65
C ALA A 109 -11.73 -1.81 -15.22
N ALA A 110 -11.74 -3.05 -14.73
CA ALA A 110 -11.75 -3.35 -13.30
C ALA A 110 -10.33 -3.65 -12.84
N VAL A 111 -9.98 -3.14 -11.67
CA VAL A 111 -8.65 -3.36 -11.07
C VAL A 111 -8.82 -4.03 -9.71
N TYR A 112 -8.11 -5.14 -9.53
CA TYR A 112 -7.92 -5.80 -8.25
C TYR A 112 -6.48 -5.59 -7.81
N TYR A 113 -6.25 -5.27 -6.53
CA TYR A 113 -4.92 -5.34 -5.97
C TYR A 113 -4.82 -6.52 -5.02
N VAL A 114 -3.82 -7.33 -5.24
CA VAL A 114 -3.62 -8.59 -4.51
C VAL A 114 -2.46 -8.42 -3.56
N LEU A 115 -2.74 -8.56 -2.27
CA LEU A 115 -1.71 -8.56 -1.25
C LEU A 115 -1.07 -9.94 -1.13
N HIS A 116 0.22 -10.04 -1.36
CA HIS A 116 1.07 -11.19 -1.08
C HIS A 116 1.80 -10.94 0.24
N PRO A 117 1.28 -11.42 1.39
CA PRO A 117 1.83 -11.11 2.69
C PRO A 117 3.14 -11.87 2.95
N ARG A 118 3.93 -11.39 3.92
CA ARG A 118 4.99 -12.22 4.49
C ARG A 118 4.38 -13.41 5.24
N PRO A 119 5.04 -14.57 5.27
CA PRO A 119 4.57 -15.75 5.99
C PRO A 119 4.70 -15.54 7.51
N ILE A 120 3.70 -14.91 8.10
CA ILE A 120 3.60 -14.68 9.55
C ILE A 120 2.24 -15.13 10.05
N LYS A 121 2.16 -15.59 11.30
CA LYS A 121 0.91 -16.10 11.91
C LYS A 121 -0.23 -15.07 11.99
N ARG A 122 0.05 -13.77 11.89
CA ARG A 122 -0.95 -12.71 12.00
C ARG A 122 -1.79 -12.60 10.74
N LYS A 123 -3.12 -12.68 10.89
CA LYS A 123 -4.05 -12.35 9.79
C LYS A 123 -3.82 -10.92 9.30
N ARG A 124 -3.89 -10.74 8.00
CA ARG A 124 -3.77 -9.44 7.34
C ARG A 124 -5.09 -9.06 6.70
N ASP A 125 -5.37 -7.78 6.70
CA ASP A 125 -6.48 -7.19 5.96
C ASP A 125 -5.88 -6.48 4.74
N PRO A 126 -6.14 -6.96 3.51
CA PRO A 126 -5.59 -6.35 2.30
C PRO A 126 -6.05 -4.90 2.12
N GLY A 127 -7.21 -4.51 2.67
CA GLY A 127 -7.71 -3.13 2.65
C GLY A 127 -6.73 -2.10 3.23
N ASN A 128 -5.86 -2.52 4.15
CA ASN A 128 -4.84 -1.63 4.71
C ASN A 128 -3.79 -1.17 3.69
N TRP A 129 -3.68 -1.79 2.53
CA TRP A 129 -2.75 -1.39 1.45
C TRP A 129 -3.40 -0.54 0.37
N SER A 130 -4.65 -0.09 0.59
CA SER A 130 -5.35 0.82 -0.33
C SER A 130 -4.53 2.06 -0.73
N PRO A 131 -3.70 2.70 0.14
CA PRO A 131 -2.87 3.83 -0.30
C PRO A 131 -1.80 3.44 -1.34
N THR A 132 -1.26 2.21 -1.27
CA THR A 132 -0.37 1.69 -2.32
C THR A 132 -1.15 1.43 -3.60
N ALA A 133 -2.32 0.77 -3.50
CA ALA A 133 -3.16 0.47 -4.65
C ALA A 133 -3.57 1.75 -5.40
N LYS A 134 -3.96 2.80 -4.66
CA LYS A 134 -4.28 4.12 -5.26
C LYS A 134 -3.08 4.70 -6.02
N ALA A 135 -1.88 4.67 -5.43
CA ALA A 135 -0.69 5.16 -6.11
C ALA A 135 -0.35 4.36 -7.38
N TYR A 136 -0.60 3.04 -7.37
CA TYR A 136 -0.42 2.21 -8.56
C TYR A 136 -1.46 2.54 -9.64
N VAL A 137 -2.74 2.72 -9.28
CA VAL A 137 -3.79 3.15 -10.22
C VAL A 137 -3.44 4.47 -10.89
N ASP A 138 -2.97 5.47 -10.11
CA ASP A 138 -2.47 6.73 -10.68
C ASP A 138 -1.36 6.47 -11.71
N GLY A 139 -0.52 5.47 -11.47
CA GLY A 139 0.53 5.04 -12.42
C GLY A 139 0.01 4.35 -13.67
N LEU A 140 -1.12 3.62 -13.59
CA LEU A 140 -1.78 3.05 -14.78
C LEU A 140 -2.27 4.17 -15.70
N VAL A 141 -2.86 5.23 -15.14
CA VAL A 141 -3.29 6.43 -15.89
C VAL A 141 -2.08 7.15 -16.51
N ASP A 142 -1.00 7.36 -15.73
CA ASP A 142 0.23 7.97 -16.25
C ASP A 142 0.89 7.18 -17.40
N ALA A 143 0.66 5.88 -17.43
CA ALA A 143 1.14 5.02 -18.52
C ALA A 143 0.26 5.09 -19.77
N GLY A 144 -0.92 5.69 -19.69
CA GLY A 144 -1.91 5.71 -20.75
C GLY A 144 -2.69 4.40 -20.90
N LEU A 145 -2.68 3.54 -19.85
CA LEU A 145 -3.48 2.32 -19.85
C LEU A 145 -4.96 2.64 -19.72
N LEU A 146 -5.31 3.63 -18.90
CA LEU A 146 -6.66 4.16 -18.70
C LEU A 146 -6.68 5.66 -18.96
N PRO A 147 -7.78 6.23 -19.46
CA PRO A 147 -7.91 7.68 -19.65
C PRO A 147 -7.91 8.45 -18.33
N ASP A 148 -8.55 7.88 -17.29
CA ASP A 148 -8.69 8.48 -15.96
C ASP A 148 -8.99 7.37 -14.92
N ASP A 149 -8.89 7.72 -13.63
CA ASP A 149 -9.22 6.83 -12.51
C ASP A 149 -10.64 7.05 -11.95
N ASN A 150 -11.47 7.80 -12.66
CA ASN A 150 -12.86 8.03 -12.26
C ASN A 150 -13.77 6.81 -12.56
N SER A 151 -14.98 6.82 -12.02
CA SER A 151 -15.93 5.70 -12.12
C SER A 151 -16.41 5.38 -13.54
N ALA A 152 -16.22 6.27 -14.52
CA ALA A 152 -16.53 5.97 -15.91
C ALA A 152 -15.55 4.99 -16.53
N HIS A 153 -14.27 5.07 -16.10
CA HIS A 153 -13.17 4.30 -16.67
C HIS A 153 -12.66 3.20 -15.75
N LEU A 154 -12.86 3.32 -14.42
CA LEU A 154 -12.31 2.40 -13.44
C LEU A 154 -13.36 1.86 -12.48
N LEU A 155 -13.41 0.54 -12.33
CA LEU A 155 -14.05 -0.15 -11.22
C LEU A 155 -12.99 -0.65 -10.24
N GLY A 156 -13.15 -0.38 -8.97
CA GLY A 156 -12.19 -0.71 -7.90
C GLY A 156 -11.30 0.48 -7.52
N PRO A 157 -10.05 0.27 -7.06
CA PRO A 157 -9.37 -1.03 -6.94
C PRO A 157 -9.90 -1.89 -5.78
N TYR A 158 -10.19 -3.14 -6.06
CA TYR A 158 -10.72 -4.10 -5.08
C TYR A 158 -9.61 -4.85 -4.36
N PRO A 159 -9.69 -5.02 -3.02
CA PRO A 159 -8.70 -5.73 -2.23
C PRO A 159 -8.86 -7.25 -2.33
N GLU A 160 -7.77 -7.95 -2.59
CA GLU A 160 -7.71 -9.41 -2.61
C GLU A 160 -6.49 -9.94 -1.85
N MET A 161 -6.59 -11.18 -1.38
CA MET A 161 -5.50 -11.85 -0.69
C MET A 161 -4.90 -12.91 -1.61
N GLY A 162 -3.61 -12.76 -1.90
CA GLY A 162 -2.84 -13.75 -2.66
C GLY A 162 -2.02 -14.68 -1.77
N ALA A 163 -1.35 -15.61 -2.41
CA ALA A 163 -0.38 -16.49 -1.76
C ALA A 163 0.73 -15.68 -1.09
N PRO A 164 1.21 -16.11 0.10
CA PRO A 164 2.29 -15.41 0.79
C PRO A 164 3.61 -15.50 0.00
N VAL A 165 4.42 -14.45 0.11
CA VAL A 165 5.80 -14.51 -0.38
C VAL A 165 6.64 -15.42 0.50
N THR A 166 7.55 -16.17 -0.09
CA THR A 166 8.48 -17.04 0.67
C THR A 166 9.70 -16.27 1.14
N THR A 167 10.12 -15.24 0.40
CA THR A 167 11.28 -14.39 0.71
C THR A 167 10.94 -12.92 0.59
N GLY A 168 11.64 -12.08 1.34
CA GLY A 168 11.48 -10.63 1.28
C GLY A 168 10.33 -10.06 2.10
N GLY A 169 9.86 -8.87 1.76
CA GLY A 169 8.70 -8.18 2.35
C GLY A 169 7.40 -8.51 1.63
N ALA A 170 6.29 -8.03 2.15
CA ALA A 170 5.02 -8.13 1.44
C ALA A 170 5.10 -7.47 0.06
N ARG A 171 4.36 -8.01 -0.91
CA ARG A 171 4.24 -7.48 -2.27
C ARG A 171 2.79 -7.23 -2.63
N LEU A 172 2.58 -6.35 -3.59
CA LEU A 172 1.31 -6.25 -4.29
C LEU A 172 1.49 -6.65 -5.75
N SER A 173 0.47 -7.28 -6.30
CA SER A 173 0.24 -7.36 -7.74
C SER A 173 -1.07 -6.67 -8.07
N LEU A 174 -1.24 -6.25 -9.32
CA LEU A 174 -2.51 -5.79 -9.83
C LEU A 174 -3.02 -6.80 -10.84
N VAL A 175 -4.32 -7.06 -10.81
CA VAL A 175 -5.02 -7.75 -11.89
C VAL A 175 -5.91 -6.71 -12.55
N VAL A 176 -5.64 -6.45 -13.82
CA VAL A 176 -6.40 -5.50 -14.64
C VAL A 176 -7.28 -6.31 -15.57
N VAL A 177 -8.57 -6.05 -15.56
CA VAL A 177 -9.57 -6.72 -16.40
C VAL A 177 -10.19 -5.69 -17.32
N GLU A 178 -10.04 -5.89 -18.63
CA GLU A 178 -10.72 -5.07 -19.62
C GLU A 178 -12.23 -5.21 -19.50
N LEU A 179 -12.94 -4.11 -19.56
CA LEU A 179 -14.39 -4.07 -19.53
C LEU A 179 -14.94 -3.45 -20.82
N ALA A 180 -16.09 -3.93 -21.24
CA ALA A 180 -16.82 -3.28 -22.32
C ALA A 180 -17.16 -1.82 -21.93
N PRO A 181 -17.15 -0.89 -22.90
CA PRO A 181 -17.66 0.47 -22.69
C PRO A 181 -19.08 0.45 -22.15
N VAL A 182 -19.44 1.47 -21.36
CA VAL A 182 -20.83 1.64 -20.91
C VAL A 182 -21.63 2.07 -22.13
N PRO A 183 -22.72 1.37 -22.50
CA PRO A 183 -23.61 1.85 -23.55
C PRO A 183 -24.10 3.28 -23.20
N SER A 184 -23.98 4.20 -24.14
CA SER A 184 -24.50 5.57 -24.05
C SER A 184 -26.02 5.61 -24.10
#